data_bf31f1c0cb580d94dfca7d604380126e
#
_entry.id   bf31f1c0cb580d94dfca7d604380126e
#
_cell.length_a   1.000
_cell.length_b   1.000
_cell.length_c   1.000
_cell.angle_alpha   90.00
_cell.angle_beta   90.00
_cell.angle_gamma   90.00
#
_symmetry.space_group_name_H-M   'P 1'
#
loop_
_entity.id
_entity.type
_entity.pdbx_description
1 polymer ?
#
loop_
_entity_poly.entity_id
_entity_poly.type
_entity_poly.pdbx_seq_one_letter_code
_entity_poly.pdbx_strand_id
1 'polypeptide(L)'
;MEAGAEAARGARTRALYEQLLAPVARQVDVRLADEAQSLPAELRGMYDYAVGGGMRFRPCLMYLAYLACSAGAGTGVGADGERDGGPGPGIDTLIQLASAVELLHKASLVHDDLIDGDTLRRGRQSFHAAFGSERAVVMGDLLVAMAHDAVEQMHAVLPTGVYDQVRSRFSKAHLDLCQGELLELVAAPCQRPLSRDYVDRVIEGKTASLMEQSMAIGAVVAGAPEACVDALARYGRCMGFVFQTINDINNLTGFDLEVKGQAMTDLALGRVGYPVLGLAMITGAERTGLSAPGVRRIEGSGDALHALVREGRLRAWLEEIICEYADKARQTLRVLPECGARDALDAIGREMFESWFWNPESCVDCLGGGCSEEFPPAN
;
A
#
# COMPACT_ATOMS: atom_id res chain seq x y z
N MET A 1 28.37 10.96 12.39
CA MET A 1 28.24 11.22 10.94
C MET A 1 26.99 10.55 10.33
N GLU A 2 26.64 9.34 10.77
CA GLU A 2 25.45 8.63 10.29
C GLU A 2 24.14 9.32 10.64
N ALA A 3 23.92 9.75 11.87
CA ALA A 3 22.70 10.46 12.29
C ALA A 3 22.44 11.76 11.50
N GLY A 4 23.50 12.48 11.10
CA GLY A 4 23.36 13.68 10.25
C GLY A 4 23.00 13.37 8.80
N ALA A 5 23.43 12.21 8.28
CA ALA A 5 23.08 11.75 6.94
C ALA A 5 21.64 11.23 6.89
N GLU A 6 21.16 10.65 7.97
CA GLU A 6 19.81 10.13 8.14
C GLU A 6 18.78 11.26 8.27
N ALA A 7 19.07 12.28 9.10
CA ALA A 7 18.24 13.48 9.19
C ALA A 7 18.16 14.24 7.85
N ALA A 8 19.27 14.30 7.09
CA ALA A 8 19.28 14.92 5.78
C ALA A 8 18.49 14.12 4.73
N ARG A 9 18.49 12.78 4.83
CA ARG A 9 17.69 11.90 3.98
C ARG A 9 16.19 12.05 4.26
N GLY A 10 15.78 11.95 5.52
CA GLY A 10 14.38 12.15 5.92
C GLY A 10 13.82 13.53 5.50
N ALA A 11 14.64 14.58 5.56
CA ALA A 11 14.28 15.90 5.07
C ALA A 11 14.09 15.94 3.54
N ARG A 12 14.89 15.18 2.79
CA ARG A 12 14.76 15.07 1.32
C ARG A 12 13.46 14.36 0.91
N THR A 13 13.14 13.25 1.54
CA THR A 13 11.88 12.50 1.26
C THR A 13 10.68 13.35 1.59
N ARG A 14 10.71 14.04 2.73
CA ARG A 14 9.65 14.96 3.12
C ARG A 14 9.49 16.08 2.10
N ALA A 15 10.59 16.69 1.64
CA ALA A 15 10.56 17.72 0.61
C ALA A 15 10.01 17.21 -0.72
N LEU A 16 10.39 16.00 -1.15
CA LEU A 16 9.86 15.34 -2.35
C LEU A 16 8.36 15.11 -2.24
N TYR A 17 7.89 14.59 -1.09
CA TYR A 17 6.47 14.42 -0.84
C TYR A 17 5.72 15.75 -0.87
N GLU A 18 6.18 16.74 -0.14
CA GLU A 18 5.52 18.05 -0.05
C GLU A 18 5.46 18.78 -1.39
N GLN A 19 6.48 18.67 -2.21
CA GLN A 19 6.56 19.38 -3.49
C GLN A 19 5.82 18.66 -4.62
N LEU A 20 5.94 17.33 -4.72
CA LEU A 20 5.39 16.58 -5.86
C LEU A 20 4.08 15.85 -5.54
N LEU A 21 3.96 15.26 -4.37
CA LEU A 21 2.87 14.35 -4.06
C LEU A 21 1.73 15.01 -3.27
N ALA A 22 2.04 15.91 -2.35
CA ALA A 22 1.02 16.57 -1.55
C ALA A 22 0.00 17.38 -2.38
N PRO A 23 0.38 18.05 -3.52
CA PRO A 23 -0.62 18.69 -4.38
C PRO A 23 -1.62 17.69 -4.96
N VAL A 24 -1.15 16.53 -5.41
CA VAL A 24 -2.00 15.46 -5.95
C VAL A 24 -2.89 14.87 -4.86
N ALA A 25 -2.32 14.57 -3.69
CA ALA A 25 -3.07 14.08 -2.55
C ALA A 25 -4.24 15.02 -2.18
N ARG A 26 -3.97 16.34 -2.16
CA ARG A 26 -5.02 17.35 -1.92
C ARG A 26 -6.10 17.37 -3.00
N GLN A 27 -5.75 17.23 -4.27
CA GLN A 27 -6.75 17.17 -5.34
C GLN A 27 -7.63 15.91 -5.23
N VAL A 28 -7.06 14.78 -4.85
CA VAL A 28 -7.82 13.56 -4.55
C VAL A 28 -8.73 13.78 -3.35
N ASP A 29 -8.27 14.44 -2.27
CA ASP A 29 -9.10 14.76 -1.11
C ASP A 29 -10.29 15.66 -1.49
N VAL A 30 -10.06 16.69 -2.31
CA VAL A 30 -11.13 17.55 -2.83
C VAL A 30 -12.14 16.74 -3.65
N ARG A 31 -11.65 15.87 -4.55
CA ARG A 31 -12.52 15.03 -5.38
C ARG A 31 -13.38 14.09 -4.53
N LEU A 32 -12.79 13.43 -3.54
CA LEU A 32 -13.53 12.56 -2.61
C LEU A 32 -14.59 13.35 -1.80
N ALA A 33 -14.27 14.57 -1.40
CA ALA A 33 -15.24 15.44 -0.72
C ALA A 33 -16.39 15.87 -1.65
N ASP A 34 -16.11 16.11 -2.93
CA ASP A 34 -17.15 16.43 -3.93
C ASP A 34 -18.06 15.22 -4.17
N GLU A 35 -17.51 14.00 -4.22
CA GLU A 35 -18.31 12.77 -4.36
C GLU A 35 -19.26 12.57 -3.18
N ALA A 36 -18.88 12.97 -1.97
CA ALA A 36 -19.75 12.94 -0.80
C ALA A 36 -21.05 13.75 -1.02
N GLN A 37 -20.98 14.83 -1.83
CA GLN A 37 -22.17 15.68 -2.08
C GLN A 37 -23.25 14.96 -2.91
N SER A 38 -22.88 13.93 -3.67
CA SER A 38 -23.84 13.11 -4.42
C SER A 38 -24.64 12.16 -3.51
N LEU A 39 -24.16 11.91 -2.28
CA LEU A 39 -24.81 11.02 -1.33
C LEU A 39 -25.92 11.73 -0.54
N PRO A 40 -26.95 10.98 -0.06
CA PRO A 40 -27.90 11.48 0.93
C PRO A 40 -27.19 12.10 2.13
N ALA A 41 -27.73 13.19 2.67
CA ALA A 41 -27.08 13.97 3.74
C ALA A 41 -26.77 13.11 4.98
N GLU A 42 -27.61 12.13 5.28
CA GLU A 42 -27.47 11.19 6.41
C GLU A 42 -26.28 10.27 6.29
N LEU A 43 -25.76 10.05 5.07
CA LEU A 43 -24.63 9.13 4.80
C LEU A 43 -23.28 9.85 4.74
N ARG A 44 -23.28 11.18 4.49
CA ARG A 44 -22.05 11.95 4.24
C ARG A 44 -21.04 11.83 5.38
N GLY A 45 -21.50 11.95 6.62
CA GLY A 45 -20.60 11.84 7.78
C GLY A 45 -19.93 10.47 7.92
N MET A 46 -20.63 9.38 7.58
CA MET A 46 -20.04 8.04 7.56
C MET A 46 -19.07 7.85 6.38
N TYR A 47 -19.42 8.37 5.22
CA TYR A 47 -18.54 8.36 4.05
C TYR A 47 -17.25 9.14 4.32
N ASP A 48 -17.34 10.38 4.82
CA ASP A 48 -16.18 11.20 5.17
C ASP A 48 -15.30 10.51 6.20
N TYR A 49 -15.91 9.79 7.15
CA TYR A 49 -15.18 8.97 8.10
C TYR A 49 -14.43 7.84 7.41
N ALA A 50 -15.06 7.11 6.50
CA ALA A 50 -14.46 5.98 5.81
C ALA A 50 -13.29 6.40 4.90
N VAL A 51 -13.46 7.49 4.12
CA VAL A 51 -12.45 7.93 3.15
C VAL A 51 -11.38 8.83 3.75
N GLY A 52 -11.61 9.37 4.96
CA GLY A 52 -10.73 10.34 5.59
C GLY A 52 -9.33 9.80 5.92
N GLY A 53 -8.36 10.69 5.93
CA GLY A 53 -6.97 10.43 6.31
C GLY A 53 -6.21 9.53 5.33
N GLY A 54 -4.91 9.43 5.56
CA GLY A 54 -3.99 8.66 4.73
C GLY A 54 -3.18 9.52 3.76
N MET A 55 -2.06 8.97 3.30
CA MET A 55 -1.07 9.68 2.46
C MET A 55 -1.44 9.69 0.97
N ARG A 56 -2.54 9.07 0.56
CA ARG A 56 -2.93 8.93 -0.86
C ARG A 56 -1.81 8.32 -1.72
N PHE A 57 -1.10 7.35 -1.16
CA PHE A 57 0.12 6.82 -1.76
C PHE A 57 -0.12 6.21 -3.15
N ARG A 58 -1.17 5.39 -3.32
CA ARG A 58 -1.53 4.78 -4.61
C ARG A 58 -1.91 5.81 -5.67
N PRO A 59 -2.75 6.82 -5.38
CA PRO A 59 -2.94 7.99 -6.22
C PRO A 59 -1.66 8.68 -6.66
N CYS A 60 -0.74 8.90 -5.71
CA CYS A 60 0.55 9.54 -5.99
C CYS A 60 1.43 8.70 -6.91
N LEU A 61 1.46 7.38 -6.73
CA LEU A 61 2.17 6.47 -7.63
C LEU A 61 1.60 6.51 -9.05
N MET A 62 0.27 6.51 -9.20
CA MET A 62 -0.40 6.65 -10.50
C MET A 62 0.01 7.95 -11.20
N TYR A 63 0.04 9.05 -10.46
CA TYR A 63 0.46 10.35 -10.99
C TYR A 63 1.92 10.37 -11.45
N LEU A 64 2.83 9.81 -10.66
CA LEU A 64 4.24 9.71 -11.05
C LEU A 64 4.45 8.83 -12.28
N ALA A 65 3.69 7.75 -12.41
CA ALA A 65 3.73 6.90 -13.60
C ALA A 65 3.26 7.67 -14.85
N TYR A 66 2.19 8.44 -14.72
CA TYR A 66 1.70 9.33 -15.79
C TYR A 66 2.77 10.34 -16.19
N LEU A 67 3.40 11.05 -15.24
CA LEU A 67 4.42 12.05 -15.52
C LEU A 67 5.67 11.42 -16.16
N ALA A 68 6.13 10.28 -15.66
CA ALA A 68 7.32 9.60 -16.19
C ALA A 68 7.16 9.20 -17.66
N CYS A 69 5.94 8.87 -18.08
CA CYS A 69 5.63 8.52 -19.46
C CYS A 69 5.34 9.75 -20.33
N SER A 70 4.71 10.79 -19.78
CA SER A 70 4.41 12.02 -20.52
C SER A 70 5.66 12.79 -20.93
N ALA A 71 6.72 12.77 -20.11
CA ALA A 71 7.99 13.43 -20.40
C ALA A 71 8.77 12.81 -21.58
N GLY A 72 8.56 11.51 -21.87
CA GLY A 72 9.26 10.79 -22.94
C GLY A 72 8.61 10.90 -24.33
N ALA A 73 7.39 11.41 -24.41
CA ALA A 73 6.63 11.44 -25.66
C ALA A 73 7.06 12.57 -26.64
N GLY A 74 8.13 13.34 -26.35
CA GLY A 74 8.60 14.45 -27.20
C GLY A 74 7.60 15.60 -27.33
N THR A 75 6.49 15.50 -26.64
CA THR A 75 5.43 16.50 -26.60
C THR A 75 5.68 17.30 -25.33
N GLY A 76 6.08 18.56 -25.48
CA GLY A 76 6.18 19.51 -24.38
C GLY A 76 4.84 19.54 -23.63
N VAL A 77 4.76 18.75 -22.55
CA VAL A 77 3.71 18.97 -21.57
C VAL A 77 4.14 20.20 -20.79
N GLY A 78 3.57 21.36 -21.14
CA GLY A 78 3.65 22.54 -20.32
C GLY A 78 3.18 22.20 -18.90
N ALA A 79 3.51 23.03 -17.93
CA ALA A 79 3.02 22.91 -16.57
C ALA A 79 1.48 22.73 -16.46
N ASP A 80 0.78 22.96 -17.57
CA ASP A 80 -0.68 22.99 -17.72
C ASP A 80 -1.24 21.70 -18.38
N GLY A 81 -0.45 20.69 -18.68
CA GLY A 81 -0.93 19.39 -19.17
C GLY A 81 -1.37 19.33 -20.64
N GLU A 82 -1.15 20.38 -21.44
CA GLU A 82 -1.47 20.40 -22.88
C GLU A 82 -0.39 19.75 -23.71
N ARG A 83 -0.78 18.91 -24.68
CA ARG A 83 0.11 18.23 -25.66
C ARG A 83 0.03 18.92 -27.02
N ASP A 84 1.19 19.08 -27.70
CA ASP A 84 1.26 19.39 -29.12
C ASP A 84 0.71 18.19 -29.93
N GLY A 85 -0.56 18.21 -30.27
CA GLY A 85 -1.17 17.11 -31.03
C GLY A 85 -2.62 16.79 -30.65
N GLY A 86 -3.22 17.60 -29.82
CA GLY A 86 -4.60 17.48 -29.31
C GLY A 86 -4.62 17.26 -27.81
N PRO A 87 -5.70 17.64 -27.12
CA PRO A 87 -5.79 17.51 -25.66
C PRO A 87 -5.73 16.02 -25.30
N GLY A 88 -4.61 15.61 -24.70
CA GLY A 88 -4.55 14.34 -23.98
C GLY A 88 -5.56 14.39 -22.79
N PRO A 89 -5.90 13.24 -22.19
CA PRO A 89 -6.76 13.25 -21.01
C PRO A 89 -6.12 14.17 -19.97
N GLY A 90 -6.87 15.19 -19.56
CA GLY A 90 -6.41 16.22 -18.64
C GLY A 90 -6.06 15.64 -17.26
N ILE A 91 -5.40 16.44 -16.44
CA ILE A 91 -5.09 16.09 -15.05
C ILE A 91 -6.35 15.70 -14.27
N ASP A 92 -7.50 16.29 -14.55
CA ASP A 92 -8.77 15.99 -13.91
C ASP A 92 -9.20 14.53 -14.12
N THR A 93 -9.00 14.00 -15.34
CA THR A 93 -9.25 12.58 -15.65
C THR A 93 -8.37 11.66 -14.81
N LEU A 94 -7.08 12.02 -14.68
CA LEU A 94 -6.14 11.25 -13.87
C LEU A 94 -6.52 11.31 -12.38
N ILE A 95 -6.92 12.48 -11.87
CA ILE A 95 -7.36 12.63 -10.47
C ILE A 95 -8.64 11.83 -10.22
N GLN A 96 -9.57 11.77 -11.16
CA GLN A 96 -10.77 10.94 -11.01
C GLN A 96 -10.42 9.45 -10.93
N LEU A 97 -9.53 8.94 -11.78
CA LEU A 97 -9.06 7.56 -11.72
C LEU A 97 -8.26 7.28 -10.44
N ALA A 98 -7.45 8.24 -10.01
CA ALA A 98 -6.70 8.16 -8.76
C ALA A 98 -7.65 8.11 -7.53
N SER A 99 -8.75 8.87 -7.57
CA SER A 99 -9.80 8.82 -6.55
C SER A 99 -10.53 7.48 -6.55
N ALA A 100 -10.82 6.91 -7.72
CA ALA A 100 -11.40 5.58 -7.83
C ALA A 100 -10.50 4.50 -7.19
N VAL A 101 -9.18 4.56 -7.44
CA VAL A 101 -8.21 3.67 -6.79
C VAL A 101 -8.19 3.86 -5.28
N GLU A 102 -8.26 5.10 -4.80
CA GLU A 102 -8.31 5.37 -3.37
C GLU A 102 -9.62 4.87 -2.73
N LEU A 103 -10.78 5.04 -3.39
CA LEU A 103 -12.05 4.49 -2.93
C LEU A 103 -11.99 2.96 -2.78
N LEU A 104 -11.45 2.27 -3.77
CA LEU A 104 -11.27 0.81 -3.70
C LEU A 104 -10.34 0.42 -2.56
N HIS A 105 -9.25 1.17 -2.35
CA HIS A 105 -8.37 0.98 -1.20
C HIS A 105 -9.09 1.23 0.13
N LYS A 106 -9.91 2.28 0.23
CA LYS A 106 -10.66 2.57 1.45
C LYS A 106 -11.71 1.51 1.75
N ALA A 107 -12.38 0.99 0.73
CA ALA A 107 -13.28 -0.13 0.85
C ALA A 107 -12.57 -1.37 1.46
N SER A 108 -11.38 -1.70 0.92
CA SER A 108 -10.60 -2.82 1.45
C SER A 108 -10.23 -2.62 2.92
N LEU A 109 -9.87 -1.40 3.33
CA LEU A 109 -9.56 -1.12 4.75
C LEU A 109 -10.79 -1.25 5.66
N VAL A 110 -11.98 -0.84 5.21
CA VAL A 110 -13.22 -0.97 5.98
C VAL A 110 -13.58 -2.44 6.19
N HIS A 111 -13.44 -3.26 5.14
CA HIS A 111 -13.69 -4.70 5.22
C HIS A 111 -12.61 -5.43 6.04
N ASP A 112 -11.34 -5.08 5.83
CA ASP A 112 -10.19 -5.67 6.51
C ASP A 112 -10.27 -5.47 8.04
N ASP A 113 -10.52 -4.23 8.49
CA ASP A 113 -10.72 -3.93 9.91
C ASP A 113 -11.86 -4.75 10.55
N LEU A 114 -12.94 -4.99 9.80
CA LEU A 114 -14.06 -5.79 10.28
C LEU A 114 -13.71 -7.28 10.35
N ILE A 115 -13.02 -7.79 9.34
CA ILE A 115 -12.59 -9.20 9.24
C ILE A 115 -11.56 -9.51 10.33
N ASP A 116 -10.62 -8.60 10.58
CA ASP A 116 -9.55 -8.74 11.58
C ASP A 116 -10.02 -8.44 13.00
N GLY A 117 -11.18 -7.78 13.15
CA GLY A 117 -11.68 -7.31 14.45
C GLY A 117 -10.87 -6.14 15.01
N ASP A 118 -10.13 -5.42 14.16
CA ASP A 118 -9.32 -4.29 14.56
C ASP A 118 -10.19 -3.12 15.02
N THR A 119 -10.13 -2.74 16.28
CA THR A 119 -10.96 -1.67 16.85
C THR A 119 -10.37 -0.27 16.63
N LEU A 120 -9.08 -0.19 16.32
CA LEU A 120 -8.36 1.06 16.05
C LEU A 120 -7.66 1.02 14.68
N ARG A 121 -7.69 2.15 13.98
CA ARG A 121 -6.94 2.41 12.77
C ARG A 121 -6.39 3.84 12.77
N ARG A 122 -5.07 3.97 12.71
CA ARG A 122 -4.38 5.28 12.75
C ARG A 122 -4.80 6.14 13.96
N GLY A 123 -4.83 5.52 15.14
CA GLY A 123 -5.14 6.20 16.41
C GLY A 123 -6.61 6.60 16.60
N ARG A 124 -7.52 6.24 15.68
CA ARG A 124 -8.97 6.43 15.84
C ARG A 124 -9.72 5.10 15.73
N GLN A 125 -10.95 5.06 16.18
CA GLN A 125 -11.78 3.87 16.04
C GLN A 125 -11.83 3.43 14.56
N SER A 126 -11.80 2.13 14.30
CA SER A 126 -12.10 1.59 12.98
C SER A 126 -13.56 1.84 12.61
N PHE A 127 -13.91 1.70 11.33
CA PHE A 127 -15.28 2.02 10.90
C PHE A 127 -16.33 1.14 11.62
N HIS A 128 -16.08 -0.17 11.72
CA HIS A 128 -17.02 -1.07 12.39
C HIS A 128 -17.13 -0.81 13.90
N ALA A 129 -16.06 -0.39 14.56
CA ALA A 129 -16.08 -0.01 15.96
C ALA A 129 -16.87 1.29 16.20
N ALA A 130 -16.84 2.23 15.28
CA ALA A 130 -17.55 3.50 15.37
C ALA A 130 -19.03 3.41 14.98
N PHE A 131 -19.36 2.61 13.95
CA PHE A 131 -20.70 2.61 13.33
C PHE A 131 -21.41 1.25 13.34
N GLY A 132 -20.72 0.18 13.74
CA GLY A 132 -21.26 -1.18 13.76
C GLY A 132 -20.92 -1.99 12.50
N SER A 133 -20.90 -3.32 12.66
CA SER A 133 -20.46 -4.28 11.64
C SER A 133 -21.34 -4.26 10.38
N GLU A 134 -22.66 -4.16 10.55
CA GLU A 134 -23.61 -4.14 9.41
C GLU A 134 -23.34 -2.94 8.50
N ARG A 135 -23.11 -1.76 9.10
CA ARG A 135 -22.78 -0.55 8.34
C ARG A 135 -21.41 -0.63 7.69
N ALA A 136 -20.45 -1.33 8.30
CA ALA A 136 -19.12 -1.53 7.73
C ALA A 136 -19.18 -2.35 6.44
N VAL A 137 -19.93 -3.46 6.44
CA VAL A 137 -20.13 -4.27 5.22
C VAL A 137 -20.69 -3.40 4.10
N VAL A 138 -21.83 -2.71 4.36
CA VAL A 138 -22.52 -1.92 3.32
C VAL A 138 -21.69 -0.70 2.89
N MET A 139 -20.94 -0.08 3.82
CA MET A 139 -20.06 1.05 3.46
C MET A 139 -18.93 0.60 2.55
N GLY A 140 -18.29 -0.53 2.85
CA GLY A 140 -17.26 -1.08 1.96
C GLY A 140 -17.82 -1.36 0.56
N ASP A 141 -19.00 -1.99 0.46
CA ASP A 141 -19.68 -2.23 -0.82
C ASP A 141 -20.04 -0.93 -1.55
N LEU A 142 -20.49 0.10 -0.83
CA LEU A 142 -20.77 1.43 -1.41
C LEU A 142 -19.51 2.05 -2.00
N LEU A 143 -18.39 2.02 -1.28
CA LEU A 143 -17.12 2.55 -1.78
C LEU A 143 -16.62 1.79 -3.01
N VAL A 144 -16.79 0.46 -3.06
CA VAL A 144 -16.49 -0.36 -4.25
C VAL A 144 -17.37 0.08 -5.43
N ALA A 145 -18.68 0.22 -5.22
CA ALA A 145 -19.60 0.62 -6.26
C ALA A 145 -19.26 2.02 -6.81
N MET A 146 -18.98 2.99 -5.92
CA MET A 146 -18.57 4.35 -6.32
C MET A 146 -17.25 4.34 -7.09
N ALA A 147 -16.28 3.49 -6.68
CA ALA A 147 -15.01 3.35 -7.38
C ALA A 147 -15.19 2.84 -8.82
N HIS A 148 -16.05 1.83 -9.01
CA HIS A 148 -16.36 1.33 -10.35
C HIS A 148 -17.14 2.34 -11.19
N ASP A 149 -18.11 3.06 -10.61
CA ASP A 149 -18.87 4.11 -11.29
C ASP A 149 -17.94 5.24 -11.77
N ALA A 150 -16.97 5.66 -10.93
CA ALA A 150 -15.99 6.67 -11.31
C ALA A 150 -15.11 6.24 -12.51
N VAL A 151 -14.77 4.96 -12.62
CA VAL A 151 -14.05 4.41 -13.80
C VAL A 151 -14.98 4.33 -15.01
N GLU A 152 -16.23 3.93 -14.84
CA GLU A 152 -17.22 3.83 -15.92
C GLU A 152 -17.50 5.20 -16.57
N GLN A 153 -17.57 6.26 -15.77
CA GLN A 153 -17.72 7.64 -16.28
C GLN A 153 -16.60 8.04 -17.25
N MET A 154 -15.42 7.41 -17.17
CA MET A 154 -14.30 7.67 -18.08
C MET A 154 -14.54 7.20 -19.51
N HIS A 155 -15.56 6.37 -19.76
CA HIS A 155 -15.95 5.98 -21.10
C HIS A 155 -16.28 7.18 -22.00
N ALA A 156 -16.85 8.23 -21.43
CA ALA A 156 -17.19 9.45 -22.16
C ALA A 156 -15.99 10.38 -22.46
N VAL A 157 -14.88 10.19 -21.76
CA VAL A 157 -13.72 11.09 -21.73
C VAL A 157 -12.50 10.50 -22.41
N LEU A 158 -12.24 9.19 -22.19
CA LEU A 158 -11.08 8.50 -22.71
C LEU A 158 -11.34 7.91 -24.11
N PRO A 159 -10.32 7.88 -24.99
CA PRO A 159 -10.38 7.06 -26.21
C PRO A 159 -10.73 5.60 -25.86
N THR A 160 -11.58 4.95 -26.65
CA THR A 160 -12.11 3.60 -26.37
C THR A 160 -11.03 2.60 -25.96
N GLY A 161 -9.90 2.53 -26.70
CA GLY A 161 -8.84 1.59 -26.38
C GLY A 161 -8.08 1.89 -25.09
N VAL A 162 -8.01 3.17 -24.67
CA VAL A 162 -7.46 3.58 -23.38
C VAL A 162 -8.44 3.23 -22.26
N TYR A 163 -9.71 3.55 -22.44
CA TYR A 163 -10.78 3.22 -21.49
C TYR A 163 -10.85 1.71 -21.23
N ASP A 164 -10.85 0.88 -22.28
CA ASP A 164 -10.91 -0.58 -22.14
C ASP A 164 -9.74 -1.13 -21.32
N GLN A 165 -8.53 -0.60 -21.54
CA GLN A 165 -7.36 -0.97 -20.74
C GLN A 165 -7.51 -0.53 -19.28
N VAL A 166 -7.90 0.72 -19.02
CA VAL A 166 -8.12 1.25 -17.67
C VAL A 166 -9.15 0.41 -16.92
N ARG A 167 -10.30 0.16 -17.53
CA ARG A 167 -11.39 -0.64 -16.94
C ARG A 167 -10.93 -2.07 -16.64
N SER A 168 -10.24 -2.71 -17.59
CA SER A 168 -9.74 -4.08 -17.41
C SER A 168 -8.73 -4.16 -16.25
N ARG A 169 -7.79 -3.21 -16.17
CA ARG A 169 -6.78 -3.15 -15.10
C ARG A 169 -7.41 -2.86 -13.74
N PHE A 170 -8.36 -1.95 -13.68
CA PHE A 170 -9.07 -1.64 -12.45
C PHE A 170 -9.88 -2.85 -11.93
N SER A 171 -10.62 -3.52 -12.83
CA SER A 171 -11.35 -4.74 -12.49
C SER A 171 -10.43 -5.88 -12.05
N LYS A 172 -9.24 -6.01 -12.70
CA LYS A 172 -8.23 -6.99 -12.29
C LYS A 172 -7.72 -6.70 -10.88
N ALA A 173 -7.40 -5.44 -10.56
CA ALA A 173 -6.94 -5.05 -9.23
C ALA A 173 -7.95 -5.43 -8.14
N HIS A 174 -9.23 -5.18 -8.38
CA HIS A 174 -10.29 -5.55 -7.43
C HIS A 174 -10.44 -7.07 -7.28
N LEU A 175 -10.43 -7.80 -8.40
CA LEU A 175 -10.50 -9.27 -8.37
C LEU A 175 -9.32 -9.88 -7.60
N ASP A 176 -8.10 -9.43 -7.90
CA ASP A 176 -6.88 -9.92 -7.25
C ASP A 176 -6.91 -9.62 -5.74
N LEU A 177 -7.38 -8.41 -5.36
CA LEU A 177 -7.52 -8.00 -3.96
C LEU A 177 -8.44 -8.95 -3.19
N CYS A 178 -9.62 -9.25 -3.74
CA CYS A 178 -10.55 -10.20 -3.13
C CYS A 178 -9.96 -11.62 -3.05
N GLN A 179 -9.26 -12.06 -4.10
CA GLN A 179 -8.62 -13.37 -4.11
C GLN A 179 -7.49 -13.47 -3.09
N GLY A 180 -6.65 -12.42 -2.96
CA GLY A 180 -5.56 -12.35 -1.99
C GLY A 180 -6.07 -12.44 -0.56
N GLU A 181 -7.13 -11.69 -0.24
CA GLU A 181 -7.77 -11.73 1.08
C GLU A 181 -8.36 -13.12 1.36
N LEU A 182 -9.09 -13.69 0.41
CA LEU A 182 -9.63 -15.06 0.57
C LEU A 182 -8.53 -16.11 0.73
N LEU A 183 -7.41 -16.00 0.00
CA LEU A 183 -6.27 -16.90 0.17
C LEU A 183 -5.71 -16.81 1.59
N GLU A 184 -5.58 -15.62 2.15
CA GLU A 184 -5.13 -15.43 3.52
C GLU A 184 -6.09 -16.08 4.53
N LEU A 185 -7.39 -15.83 4.39
CA LEU A 185 -8.43 -16.39 5.26
C LEU A 185 -8.50 -17.92 5.19
N VAL A 186 -8.28 -18.51 4.01
CA VAL A 186 -8.25 -19.97 3.83
C VAL A 186 -7.00 -20.60 4.46
N ALA A 187 -5.88 -19.87 4.50
CA ALA A 187 -4.62 -20.36 5.08
C ALA A 187 -4.69 -20.47 6.60
N ALA A 188 -5.34 -19.51 7.25
CA ALA A 188 -5.37 -19.40 8.71
C ALA A 188 -5.86 -20.69 9.43
N PRO A 189 -6.89 -21.41 8.98
CA PRO A 189 -7.30 -22.67 9.57
C PRO A 189 -6.59 -23.91 9.01
N CYS A 190 -5.82 -23.78 7.92
CA CYS A 190 -5.25 -24.93 7.22
C CYS A 190 -3.93 -25.38 7.86
N GLN A 191 -3.85 -26.67 8.25
CA GLN A 191 -2.62 -27.32 8.74
C GLN A 191 -1.59 -27.60 7.61
N ARG A 192 -1.54 -26.77 6.57
CA ARG A 192 -0.61 -26.92 5.46
C ARG A 192 0.69 -26.18 5.77
N PRO A 193 1.85 -26.74 5.39
CA PRO A 193 3.11 -26.00 5.49
C PRO A 193 3.01 -24.69 4.68
N LEU A 194 3.38 -23.59 5.32
CA LEU A 194 3.47 -22.31 4.65
C LEU A 194 4.68 -22.33 3.72
N SER A 195 4.51 -21.94 2.46
CA SER A 195 5.60 -21.80 1.49
C SER A 195 5.75 -20.36 1.04
N ARG A 196 6.95 -19.99 0.59
CA ARG A 196 7.20 -18.65 0.03
C ARG A 196 6.24 -18.35 -1.12
N ASP A 197 6.00 -19.30 -2.03
CA ASP A 197 5.05 -19.14 -3.14
C ASP A 197 3.63 -18.82 -2.67
N TYR A 198 3.20 -19.41 -1.53
CA TYR A 198 1.89 -19.11 -0.99
C TYR A 198 1.84 -17.70 -0.40
N VAL A 199 2.86 -17.30 0.37
CA VAL A 199 2.99 -15.95 0.91
C VAL A 199 3.03 -14.93 -0.22
N ASP A 200 3.82 -15.20 -1.27
CA ASP A 200 3.94 -14.33 -2.44
C ASP A 200 2.56 -14.11 -3.09
N ARG A 201 1.75 -15.15 -3.28
CA ARG A 201 0.40 -15.03 -3.85
C ARG A 201 -0.57 -14.23 -2.98
N VAL A 202 -0.50 -14.39 -1.68
CA VAL A 202 -1.33 -13.59 -0.74
C VAL A 202 -0.93 -12.11 -0.83
N ILE A 203 0.35 -11.78 -0.72
CA ILE A 203 0.86 -10.41 -0.80
C ILE A 203 0.56 -9.80 -2.17
N GLU A 204 0.77 -10.57 -3.24
CA GLU A 204 0.47 -10.15 -4.61
C GLU A 204 -0.98 -9.70 -4.76
N GLY A 205 -1.92 -10.53 -4.32
CA GLY A 205 -3.34 -10.21 -4.41
C GLY A 205 -3.74 -9.08 -3.45
N LYS A 206 -3.52 -9.27 -2.16
CA LYS A 206 -4.02 -8.37 -1.11
C LYS A 206 -3.46 -6.94 -1.22
N THR A 207 -2.17 -6.79 -1.59
CA THR A 207 -1.48 -5.49 -1.50
C THR A 207 -0.85 -5.05 -2.81
N ALA A 208 -0.09 -5.94 -3.49
CA ALA A 208 0.75 -5.55 -4.61
C ALA A 208 -0.06 -5.26 -5.88
N SER A 209 -1.14 -6.01 -6.14
CA SER A 209 -1.95 -5.85 -7.34
C SER A 209 -2.53 -4.44 -7.50
N LEU A 210 -3.06 -3.85 -6.43
CA LEU A 210 -3.61 -2.49 -6.52
C LEU A 210 -2.54 -1.43 -6.79
N MET A 211 -1.32 -1.59 -6.26
CA MET A 211 -0.20 -0.69 -6.59
C MET A 211 0.28 -0.92 -8.04
N GLU A 212 0.39 -2.17 -8.48
CA GLU A 212 0.72 -2.56 -9.85
C GLU A 212 -0.22 -1.91 -10.85
N GLN A 213 -1.53 -2.10 -10.67
CA GLN A 213 -2.51 -1.59 -11.61
C GLN A 213 -2.65 -0.07 -11.53
N SER A 214 -2.43 0.56 -10.37
CA SER A 214 -2.37 2.03 -10.27
C SER A 214 -1.28 2.62 -11.15
N MET A 215 -0.07 2.06 -11.08
CA MET A 215 1.06 2.49 -11.91
C MET A 215 0.79 2.26 -13.40
N ALA A 216 0.26 1.08 -13.74
CA ALA A 216 -0.09 0.74 -15.12
C ALA A 216 -1.16 1.66 -15.69
N ILE A 217 -2.22 1.99 -14.92
CA ILE A 217 -3.28 2.91 -15.34
C ILE A 217 -2.69 4.29 -15.62
N GLY A 218 -1.83 4.82 -14.75
CA GLY A 218 -1.16 6.10 -14.98
C GLY A 218 -0.37 6.12 -16.30
N ALA A 219 0.38 5.06 -16.59
CA ALA A 219 1.13 4.92 -17.84
C ALA A 219 0.22 4.79 -19.08
N VAL A 220 -0.87 4.02 -18.98
CA VAL A 220 -1.86 3.85 -20.07
C VAL A 220 -2.52 5.19 -20.40
N VAL A 221 -2.94 5.94 -19.39
CA VAL A 221 -3.55 7.29 -19.57
C VAL A 221 -2.53 8.26 -20.19
N ALA A 222 -1.24 8.12 -19.88
CA ALA A 222 -0.18 8.87 -20.53
C ALA A 222 0.04 8.49 -22.01
N GLY A 223 -0.58 7.42 -22.50
CA GLY A 223 -0.34 6.91 -23.84
C GLY A 223 1.05 6.28 -24.02
N ALA A 224 1.58 5.69 -22.97
CA ALA A 224 2.91 5.08 -22.96
C ALA A 224 3.00 3.84 -23.84
N PRO A 225 4.18 3.54 -24.42
CA PRO A 225 4.44 2.23 -25.00
C PRO A 225 4.24 1.10 -24.00
N GLU A 226 3.80 -0.07 -24.46
CA GLU A 226 3.54 -1.25 -23.62
C GLU A 226 4.73 -1.61 -22.72
N ALA A 227 5.95 -1.51 -23.23
CA ALA A 227 7.16 -1.77 -22.45
C ALA A 227 7.28 -0.85 -21.20
N CYS A 228 6.86 0.42 -21.29
CA CYS A 228 6.85 1.35 -20.17
C CYS A 228 5.69 1.03 -19.22
N VAL A 229 4.51 0.68 -19.74
CA VAL A 229 3.36 0.24 -18.94
C VAL A 229 3.74 -0.98 -18.10
N ASP A 230 4.36 -1.99 -18.71
CA ASP A 230 4.81 -3.20 -18.04
C ASP A 230 5.92 -2.94 -17.01
N ALA A 231 6.85 -2.03 -17.32
CA ALA A 231 7.92 -1.67 -16.40
C ALA A 231 7.36 -0.99 -15.14
N LEU A 232 6.41 -0.06 -15.29
CA LEU A 232 5.76 0.63 -14.19
C LEU A 232 4.82 -0.27 -13.41
N ALA A 233 4.10 -1.18 -14.08
CA ALA A 233 3.33 -2.22 -13.42
C ALA A 233 4.23 -3.08 -12.51
N ARG A 234 5.33 -3.60 -13.02
CA ARG A 234 6.31 -4.37 -12.23
C ARG A 234 6.93 -3.56 -11.10
N TYR A 235 7.21 -2.28 -11.32
CA TYR A 235 7.64 -1.38 -10.24
C TYR A 235 6.60 -1.35 -9.10
N GLY A 236 5.34 -1.04 -9.43
CA GLY A 236 4.24 -0.99 -8.46
C GLY A 236 4.06 -2.31 -7.71
N ARG A 237 4.14 -3.45 -8.41
CA ARG A 237 4.08 -4.78 -7.80
C ARG A 237 5.20 -4.98 -6.79
N CYS A 238 6.45 -4.71 -7.17
CA CYS A 238 7.60 -4.85 -6.26
C CYS A 238 7.47 -3.94 -5.03
N MET A 239 7.02 -2.70 -5.23
CA MET A 239 6.74 -1.76 -4.14
C MET A 239 5.67 -2.28 -3.18
N GLY A 240 4.64 -2.96 -3.70
CA GLY A 240 3.61 -3.59 -2.88
C GLY A 240 4.15 -4.70 -1.99
N PHE A 241 5.05 -5.54 -2.49
CA PHE A 241 5.72 -6.57 -1.70
C PHE A 241 6.53 -5.97 -0.55
N VAL A 242 7.32 -4.95 -0.85
CA VAL A 242 8.12 -4.28 0.17
C VAL A 242 7.23 -3.62 1.22
N PHE A 243 6.21 -2.89 0.78
CA PHE A 243 5.26 -2.21 1.67
C PHE A 243 4.59 -3.20 2.63
N GLN A 244 4.11 -4.35 2.12
CA GLN A 244 3.47 -5.36 2.97
C GLN A 244 4.47 -5.99 3.95
N THR A 245 5.68 -6.33 3.47
CA THR A 245 6.71 -6.90 4.35
C THR A 245 7.03 -5.99 5.52
N ILE A 246 7.12 -4.68 5.28
CA ILE A 246 7.38 -3.68 6.34
C ILE A 246 6.19 -3.57 7.30
N ASN A 247 4.95 -3.57 6.78
CA ASN A 247 3.76 -3.57 7.64
C ASN A 247 3.71 -4.79 8.56
N ASP A 248 4.04 -5.97 8.03
CA ASP A 248 4.07 -7.21 8.79
C ASP A 248 5.17 -7.17 9.87
N ILE A 249 6.33 -6.59 9.55
CA ILE A 249 7.42 -6.37 10.52
C ILE A 249 6.96 -5.42 11.63
N ASN A 250 6.32 -4.30 11.28
CA ASN A 250 5.82 -3.32 12.23
C ASN A 250 4.76 -3.93 13.17
N ASN A 251 3.88 -4.79 12.63
CA ASN A 251 2.92 -5.54 13.43
C ASN A 251 3.61 -6.50 14.40
N LEU A 252 4.61 -7.25 13.92
CA LEU A 252 5.35 -8.21 14.74
C LEU A 252 6.17 -7.53 15.84
N THR A 253 6.77 -6.37 15.56
CA THR A 253 7.62 -5.64 16.52
C THR A 253 6.83 -4.73 17.46
N GLY A 254 5.54 -4.53 17.21
CA GLY A 254 4.70 -3.62 17.98
C GLY A 254 4.95 -2.14 17.70
N PHE A 255 5.71 -1.80 16.63
CA PHE A 255 5.93 -0.41 16.23
C PHE A 255 4.61 0.32 15.93
N ASP A 256 3.61 -0.41 15.45
CA ASP A 256 2.26 0.10 15.17
C ASP A 256 1.33 0.11 16.41
N LEU A 257 1.82 -0.18 17.60
CA LEU A 257 0.99 -0.34 18.80
C LEU A 257 0.11 0.87 19.10
N GLU A 258 0.67 2.08 18.96
CA GLU A 258 -0.07 3.34 19.15
C GLU A 258 -1.11 3.59 18.04
N VAL A 259 -0.86 3.06 16.87
CA VAL A 259 -1.69 3.26 15.65
C VAL A 259 -2.80 2.21 15.56
N LYS A 260 -2.50 0.95 15.90
CA LYS A 260 -3.42 -0.20 15.81
C LYS A 260 -3.98 -0.64 17.18
N GLY A 261 -3.38 -0.20 18.28
CA GLY A 261 -3.80 -0.54 19.64
C GLY A 261 -3.41 -1.95 20.10
N GLN A 262 -2.91 -2.80 19.21
CA GLN A 262 -2.48 -4.17 19.50
C GLN A 262 -1.26 -4.53 18.66
N ALA A 263 -0.28 -5.20 19.26
CA ALA A 263 0.86 -5.79 18.58
C ALA A 263 0.61 -7.29 18.32
N MET A 264 1.34 -7.86 17.34
CA MET A 264 1.33 -9.30 17.03
C MET A 264 -0.06 -9.85 16.65
N THR A 265 -0.98 -9.00 16.20
CA THR A 265 -2.32 -9.43 15.77
C THR A 265 -2.26 -10.42 14.62
N ASP A 266 -1.38 -10.19 13.64
CA ASP A 266 -1.20 -11.08 12.49
C ASP A 266 -0.74 -12.49 12.94
N LEU A 267 0.19 -12.57 13.88
CA LEU A 267 0.65 -13.83 14.43
C LEU A 267 -0.46 -14.53 15.25
N ALA A 268 -1.21 -13.78 16.06
CA ALA A 268 -2.30 -14.30 16.89
C ALA A 268 -3.47 -14.83 16.04
N LEU A 269 -3.79 -14.15 14.94
CA LEU A 269 -4.82 -14.55 13.97
C LEU A 269 -4.34 -15.62 12.99
N GLY A 270 -3.03 -15.95 12.97
CA GLY A 270 -2.44 -16.87 12.00
C GLY A 270 -2.40 -16.31 10.58
N ARG A 271 -2.27 -15.00 10.45
CA ARG A 271 -2.15 -14.32 9.15
C ARG A 271 -0.90 -14.76 8.39
N VAL A 272 -0.98 -14.71 7.08
CA VAL A 272 0.08 -15.16 6.18
C VAL A 272 0.98 -13.99 5.82
N GLY A 273 2.26 -14.09 6.19
CA GLY A 273 3.27 -13.07 5.89
C GLY A 273 4.68 -13.62 5.96
N TYR A 274 5.65 -12.88 5.44
CA TYR A 274 7.05 -13.29 5.51
C TYR A 274 7.56 -13.42 6.96
N PRO A 275 7.22 -12.57 7.94
CA PRO A 275 7.65 -12.78 9.32
C PRO A 275 7.19 -14.13 9.88
N VAL A 276 5.95 -14.53 9.60
CA VAL A 276 5.40 -15.81 10.04
C VAL A 276 6.11 -16.98 9.35
N LEU A 277 6.37 -16.87 8.04
CA LEU A 277 7.14 -17.85 7.29
C LEU A 277 8.58 -17.98 7.84
N GLY A 278 9.27 -16.86 8.04
CA GLY A 278 10.64 -16.85 8.58
C GLY A 278 10.74 -17.47 9.98
N LEU A 279 9.76 -17.18 10.85
CA LEU A 279 9.68 -17.84 12.16
C LEU A 279 9.50 -19.35 12.03
N ALA A 280 8.65 -19.80 11.11
CA ALA A 280 8.46 -21.22 10.83
C ALA A 280 9.77 -21.90 10.39
N MET A 281 10.51 -21.27 9.48
CA MET A 281 11.79 -21.76 8.97
C MET A 281 12.84 -21.86 10.09
N ILE A 282 12.97 -20.84 10.92
CA ILE A 282 13.97 -20.78 11.99
C ILE A 282 13.67 -21.79 13.10
N THR A 283 12.39 -21.99 13.43
CA THR A 283 11.96 -22.91 14.51
C THR A 283 11.86 -24.36 14.04
N GLY A 284 12.00 -24.63 12.74
CA GLY A 284 11.81 -25.97 12.16
C GLY A 284 10.35 -26.42 12.13
N ALA A 285 9.42 -25.50 12.40
CA ALA A 285 7.97 -25.76 12.40
C ALA A 285 7.42 -26.05 10.98
N GLU A 286 8.19 -25.75 9.93
CA GLU A 286 7.86 -26.12 8.54
C GLU A 286 7.56 -27.63 8.39
N ARG A 287 8.27 -28.46 9.17
CA ARG A 287 8.15 -29.93 9.11
C ARG A 287 6.88 -30.46 9.78
N THR A 288 6.23 -29.66 10.62
CA THR A 288 5.08 -30.08 11.43
C THR A 288 3.76 -29.40 11.01
N GLY A 289 3.80 -28.50 10.01
CA GLY A 289 2.68 -27.62 9.67
C GLY A 289 2.46 -26.58 10.79
N LEU A 290 2.63 -25.30 10.48
CA LEU A 290 2.17 -24.24 11.37
C LEU A 290 0.64 -24.31 11.42
N SER A 291 0.12 -25.12 12.33
CA SER A 291 -1.26 -24.97 12.78
C SER A 291 -1.29 -23.85 13.81
N ALA A 292 -2.42 -23.17 13.95
CA ALA A 292 -2.67 -22.22 15.03
C ALA A 292 -2.16 -22.70 16.41
N PRO A 293 -2.16 -24.03 16.77
CA PRO A 293 -1.51 -24.55 17.95
C PRO A 293 0.03 -24.47 17.94
N GLY A 294 0.69 -24.51 16.77
CA GLY A 294 2.15 -24.36 16.67
C GLY A 294 2.59 -22.92 16.92
N VAL A 295 1.85 -21.96 16.39
CA VAL A 295 2.01 -20.53 16.65
C VAL A 295 1.69 -20.21 18.10
N ARG A 296 0.62 -20.76 18.69
CA ARG A 296 0.29 -20.60 20.11
C ARG A 296 1.34 -21.18 21.07
N ARG A 297 2.17 -22.14 20.62
CA ARG A 297 3.32 -22.58 21.40
C ARG A 297 4.43 -21.55 21.44
N ILE A 298 4.55 -20.73 20.39
CA ILE A 298 5.48 -19.58 20.34
C ILE A 298 4.92 -18.44 21.21
N GLU A 299 3.61 -18.23 21.23
CA GLU A 299 2.92 -17.25 22.11
C GLU A 299 3.16 -17.51 23.61
N GLY A 300 3.26 -18.76 24.02
CA GLY A 300 3.60 -19.13 25.41
C GLY A 300 5.03 -18.77 25.84
N SER A 301 5.85 -18.28 24.91
CA SER A 301 7.23 -17.82 25.11
C SER A 301 7.47 -16.50 24.37
N GLY A 302 6.77 -15.43 24.76
CA GLY A 302 7.01 -14.08 24.26
C GLY A 302 8.50 -13.73 24.24
N ASP A 303 9.23 -14.15 25.29
CA ASP A 303 10.68 -14.01 25.37
C ASP A 303 11.46 -14.77 24.27
N ALA A 304 10.96 -15.92 23.81
CA ALA A 304 11.62 -16.66 22.73
C ALA A 304 11.38 -16.01 21.35
N LEU A 305 10.20 -15.43 21.13
CA LEU A 305 9.90 -14.68 19.91
C LEU A 305 10.73 -13.38 19.86
N HIS A 306 10.79 -12.66 20.98
CA HIS A 306 11.64 -11.49 21.12
C HIS A 306 13.14 -11.84 20.92
N ALA A 307 13.59 -12.99 21.43
CA ALA A 307 14.95 -13.46 21.21
C ALA A 307 15.23 -13.75 19.73
N LEU A 308 14.31 -14.41 19.02
CA LEU A 308 14.43 -14.70 17.58
C LEU A 308 14.50 -13.45 16.72
N VAL A 309 13.72 -12.42 17.08
CA VAL A 309 13.79 -11.10 16.44
C VAL A 309 15.12 -10.40 16.80
N ARG A 310 15.57 -10.49 18.07
CA ARG A 310 16.85 -9.91 18.55
C ARG A 310 18.09 -10.61 18.00
N GLU A 311 18.06 -11.92 17.84
CA GLU A 311 19.21 -12.70 17.34
C GLU A 311 19.56 -12.37 15.87
N GLY A 312 18.83 -11.45 15.26
CA GLY A 312 19.16 -10.86 13.96
C GLY A 312 18.91 -11.78 12.75
N ARG A 313 18.64 -13.07 12.96
CA ARG A 313 18.49 -14.04 11.85
C ARG A 313 17.21 -13.83 11.07
N LEU A 314 16.07 -13.63 11.76
CA LEU A 314 14.80 -13.31 11.11
C LEU A 314 14.86 -11.94 10.43
N ARG A 315 15.42 -10.96 11.14
CA ARG A 315 15.63 -9.62 10.62
C ARG A 315 16.47 -9.64 9.35
N ALA A 316 17.63 -10.26 9.36
CA ALA A 316 18.51 -10.32 8.19
C ALA A 316 17.81 -10.96 6.97
N TRP A 317 17.05 -12.02 7.19
CA TRP A 317 16.27 -12.67 6.12
C TRP A 317 15.15 -11.76 5.57
N LEU A 318 14.44 -11.01 6.42
CA LEU A 318 13.42 -10.05 5.99
C LEU A 318 14.04 -8.85 5.24
N GLU A 319 15.20 -8.38 5.68
CA GLU A 319 15.98 -7.34 4.98
C GLU A 319 16.43 -7.82 3.59
N GLU A 320 16.85 -9.08 3.45
CA GLU A 320 17.17 -9.68 2.14
C GLU A 320 15.96 -9.67 1.19
N ILE A 321 14.76 -10.00 1.68
CA ILE A 321 13.52 -9.96 0.90
C ILE A 321 13.21 -8.54 0.46
N ILE A 322 13.28 -7.58 1.38
CA ILE A 322 13.03 -6.17 1.07
C ILE A 322 14.01 -5.68 0.00
N CYS A 323 15.32 -5.95 0.18
CA CYS A 323 16.35 -5.57 -0.78
C CYS A 323 16.12 -6.21 -2.16
N GLU A 324 15.75 -7.50 -2.19
CA GLU A 324 15.46 -8.24 -3.43
C GLU A 324 14.36 -7.52 -4.25
N TYR A 325 13.23 -7.16 -3.62
CA TYR A 325 12.12 -6.50 -4.32
C TYR A 325 12.41 -5.03 -4.62
N ALA A 326 13.13 -4.32 -3.74
CA ALA A 326 13.56 -2.96 -3.99
C ALA A 326 14.50 -2.85 -5.20
N ASP A 327 15.46 -3.76 -5.32
CA ASP A 327 16.37 -3.81 -6.47
C ASP A 327 15.64 -4.18 -7.76
N LYS A 328 14.70 -5.14 -7.70
CA LYS A 328 13.83 -5.45 -8.85
C LYS A 328 13.02 -4.23 -9.28
N ALA A 329 12.42 -3.49 -8.34
CA ALA A 329 11.69 -2.25 -8.63
C ALA A 329 12.59 -1.24 -9.37
N ARG A 330 13.77 -0.95 -8.83
CA ARG A 330 14.72 0.00 -9.45
C ARG A 330 15.19 -0.42 -10.84
N GLN A 331 15.37 -1.73 -11.07
CA GLN A 331 15.76 -2.23 -12.40
C GLN A 331 14.69 -1.93 -13.45
N THR A 332 13.40 -1.97 -13.10
CA THR A 332 12.33 -1.68 -14.06
C THR A 332 12.33 -0.24 -14.54
N LEU A 333 12.80 0.71 -13.71
CA LEU A 333 12.86 2.13 -14.07
C LEU A 333 13.84 2.45 -15.21
N ARG A 334 14.78 1.54 -15.51
CA ARG A 334 15.76 1.74 -16.60
C ARG A 334 15.13 1.81 -17.99
N VAL A 335 13.92 1.30 -18.15
CA VAL A 335 13.16 1.36 -19.42
C VAL A 335 12.58 2.76 -19.66
N LEU A 336 12.39 3.53 -18.58
CA LEU A 336 11.78 4.85 -18.64
C LEU A 336 12.79 5.91 -19.11
N PRO A 337 12.33 6.96 -19.79
CA PRO A 337 13.16 8.10 -20.11
C PRO A 337 13.66 8.79 -18.85
N GLU A 338 14.81 9.46 -18.96
CA GLU A 338 15.36 10.27 -17.86
C GLU A 338 14.49 11.52 -17.66
N CYS A 339 13.88 11.60 -16.46
CA CYS A 339 13.03 12.73 -16.08
C CYS A 339 12.85 12.79 -14.55
N GLY A 340 12.43 13.94 -14.05
CA GLY A 340 12.24 14.15 -12.62
C GLY A 340 11.24 13.17 -11.97
N ALA A 341 10.23 12.70 -12.70
CA ALA A 341 9.28 11.70 -12.18
C ALA A 341 9.93 10.32 -12.02
N ARG A 342 10.82 9.90 -12.96
CA ARG A 342 11.63 8.68 -12.79
C ARG A 342 12.56 8.80 -11.59
N ASP A 343 13.22 9.96 -11.42
CA ASP A 343 14.10 10.20 -10.28
C ASP A 343 13.32 10.18 -8.96
N ALA A 344 12.09 10.71 -8.97
CA ALA A 344 11.20 10.64 -7.82
C ALA A 344 10.80 9.19 -7.47
N LEU A 345 10.48 8.36 -8.47
CA LEU A 345 10.22 6.93 -8.25
C LEU A 345 11.44 6.20 -7.69
N ASP A 346 12.65 6.47 -8.23
CA ASP A 346 13.89 5.87 -7.69
C ASP A 346 14.17 6.33 -6.25
N ALA A 347 13.93 7.60 -5.94
CA ALA A 347 14.06 8.15 -4.58
C ALA A 347 13.04 7.52 -3.63
N ILE A 348 11.76 7.43 -4.01
CA ILE A 348 10.73 6.76 -3.22
C ILE A 348 11.13 5.30 -2.96
N GLY A 349 11.62 4.60 -3.99
CA GLY A 349 12.09 3.23 -3.86
C GLY A 349 13.26 3.07 -2.88
N ARG A 350 14.14 4.05 -2.76
CA ARG A 350 15.29 4.01 -1.82
C ARG A 350 14.91 4.47 -0.41
N GLU A 351 14.22 5.60 -0.32
CA GLU A 351 14.07 6.35 0.92
C GLU A 351 12.88 5.88 1.75
N MET A 352 11.81 5.38 1.09
CA MET A 352 10.69 4.76 1.81
C MET A 352 11.14 3.55 2.64
N PHE A 353 12.18 2.83 2.19
CA PHE A 353 12.69 1.67 2.88
C PHE A 353 13.56 2.02 4.07
N GLU A 354 14.27 3.15 4.00
CA GLU A 354 15.27 3.52 5.00
C GLU A 354 14.71 4.39 6.13
N SER A 355 13.70 5.22 5.88
CA SER A 355 13.31 6.26 6.85
C SER A 355 11.85 6.26 7.29
N TRP A 356 10.92 5.73 6.50
CA TRP A 356 9.47 5.84 6.79
C TRP A 356 8.87 4.58 7.38
N PHE A 357 9.47 3.41 7.10
CA PHE A 357 8.91 2.11 7.44
C PHE A 357 9.83 1.25 8.27
N TRP A 358 11.12 1.58 8.33
CA TRP A 358 12.11 0.79 9.03
C TRP A 358 13.11 1.66 9.79
N ASN A 359 12.92 1.81 11.09
CA ASN A 359 13.94 2.34 11.99
C ASN A 359 14.50 1.18 12.83
N PRO A 360 15.71 0.66 12.49
CA PRO A 360 16.31 -0.45 13.21
C PRO A 360 16.63 -0.14 14.67
N GLU A 361 16.85 1.12 15.02
CA GLU A 361 17.21 1.52 16.37
C GLU A 361 15.98 1.64 17.29
N SER A 362 14.82 2.05 16.79
CA SER A 362 13.59 2.12 17.58
C SER A 362 13.05 0.75 17.98
N CYS A 363 13.36 -0.30 17.22
CA CYS A 363 12.96 -1.68 17.51
C CYS A 363 13.69 -2.26 18.74
N VAL A 364 14.91 -1.80 19.03
CA VAL A 364 15.72 -2.30 20.15
C VAL A 364 15.34 -1.66 21.47
N ASP A 365 14.95 -0.38 21.48
CA ASP A 365 14.67 0.38 22.69
C ASP A 365 13.21 0.25 23.18
N CYS A 366 12.24 0.05 22.29
CA CYS A 366 10.84 -0.11 22.67
C CYS A 366 10.55 -1.44 23.41
N LEU A 367 11.40 -2.46 23.26
CA LEU A 367 11.26 -3.75 23.94
C LEU A 367 11.93 -3.78 25.32
N GLY A 368 12.64 -2.73 25.71
CA GLY A 368 13.40 -2.61 26.95
C GLY A 368 12.87 -1.58 27.94
N GLY A 369 11.56 -1.36 28.04
CA GLY A 369 10.92 -0.59 29.11
C GLY A 369 11.55 0.78 29.39
N GLY A 370 11.03 1.83 28.72
CA GLY A 370 11.30 3.21 29.08
C GLY A 370 11.70 4.11 27.91
N CYS A 371 10.80 4.43 27.02
CA CYS A 371 10.91 5.61 26.18
C CYS A 371 9.75 6.57 26.50
N SER A 372 10.08 7.58 27.30
CA SER A 372 9.34 8.82 27.38
C SER A 372 10.14 9.84 26.54
N GLU A 373 9.94 9.91 25.25
CA GLU A 373 10.27 11.09 24.46
C GLU A 373 9.22 11.28 23.36
N GLU A 374 8.67 12.48 23.40
CA GLU A 374 7.56 12.96 22.61
C GLU A 374 7.89 12.94 21.11
N PHE A 375 7.14 12.14 20.35
CA PHE A 375 7.08 12.31 18.90
C PHE A 375 6.14 13.45 18.56
N PRO A 376 6.48 14.32 17.61
CA PRO A 376 5.56 15.35 17.17
C PRO A 376 4.33 14.72 16.52
N PRO A 377 3.11 15.25 16.79
CA PRO A 377 1.88 14.71 16.23
C PRO A 377 1.91 14.80 14.71
N ALA A 378 1.59 13.70 14.06
CA ALA A 378 1.28 13.70 12.64
C ALA A 378 -0.02 14.45 12.43
N ASN A 379 0.08 15.70 11.95
CA ASN A 379 -1.03 16.47 11.41
C ASN A 379 -1.39 16.00 10.01
#